data_e4efafe36d1ba997d9ba91b3c1a92604
#
_entry.id   e4efafe36d1ba997d9ba91b3c1a92604
#
_cell.length_a   1.000
_cell.length_b   1.000
_cell.length_c   1.000
_cell.angle_alpha   90.00
_cell.angle_beta   90.00
_cell.angle_gamma   90.00
#
_symmetry.space_group_name_H-M   'P 1'
#
loop_
_entity.id
_entity.type
_entity.pdbx_description
1 polymer ?
#
loop_
_entity_poly.entity_id
_entity_poly.type
_entity_poly.pdbx_seq_one_letter_code
_entity_poly.pdbx_strand_id
1 'polypeptide(L)'
;AWVLGAIVSPPDPVAATAVARRLRLPHRLVTILEGEGMFNDATALVLYKVTLIAVVSGHLTVARTGLLLVLTVVVGVLVGYLLAQGTRLVLRWIADPYTETTLTVLVPFLTYVLAERLEGSGVLAVLVLGLMLRNIGHEETTSQGWLLGRSVWEYADFLITSLAFAVLGIEVTMVITGTHLTAETVRLAVSVVLAIVLFRGAWVVSSAWLARARARRQGSLIPVGWRETAVVSWSGMRGVVTVATALALPHTIDGGADLPWRQELTVTALFTIVATLVVQGLTLAPLTMRLGVGGEDGSRGEVTRLRERAAAAALEFVQGE
;
A
#
# COMPACT_ATOMS: atom_id res chain seq x y z
N ALA A 1 -8.58 -20.80 3.64
CA ALA A 1 -9.03 -19.86 2.59
C ALA A 1 -8.90 -18.39 3.04
N TRP A 2 -9.43 -18.00 4.21
CA TRP A 2 -9.42 -16.61 4.69
C TRP A 2 -8.03 -16.04 4.91
N VAL A 3 -7.12 -16.81 5.51
CA VAL A 3 -5.71 -16.42 5.72
C VAL A 3 -5.02 -16.17 4.38
N LEU A 4 -5.17 -17.07 3.40
CA LEU A 4 -4.62 -16.88 2.06
C LEU A 4 -5.19 -15.62 1.40
N GLY A 5 -6.49 -15.40 1.50
CA GLY A 5 -7.13 -14.19 0.99
C GLY A 5 -6.53 -12.92 1.60
N ALA A 6 -6.30 -12.87 2.91
CA ALA A 6 -5.67 -11.74 3.57
C ALA A 6 -4.21 -11.54 3.12
N ILE A 7 -3.43 -12.62 2.96
CA ILE A 7 -2.03 -12.57 2.49
C ILE A 7 -1.93 -12.00 1.08
N VAL A 8 -2.78 -12.45 0.15
CA VAL A 8 -2.66 -12.09 -1.27
C VAL A 8 -3.53 -10.90 -1.70
N SER A 9 -4.34 -10.34 -0.79
CA SER A 9 -5.22 -9.22 -1.13
C SER A 9 -4.50 -7.90 -1.39
N PRO A 10 -3.43 -7.49 -0.65
CA PRO A 10 -2.84 -6.18 -0.81
C PRO A 10 -2.07 -6.07 -2.12
N PRO A 11 -2.40 -5.11 -3.01
CA PRO A 11 -1.56 -4.79 -4.15
C PRO A 11 -0.34 -3.99 -3.68
N ASP A 12 0.81 -4.24 -4.28
CA ASP A 12 2.04 -3.51 -4.00
C ASP A 12 2.06 -2.15 -4.74
N PRO A 13 1.96 -1.01 -4.05
CA PRO A 13 2.07 0.28 -4.70
C PRO A 13 3.49 0.56 -5.19
N VAL A 14 4.53 0.03 -4.54
CA VAL A 14 5.94 0.35 -4.84
C VAL A 14 6.31 -0.11 -6.25
N ALA A 15 6.04 -1.37 -6.59
CA ALA A 15 6.29 -1.89 -7.91
C ALA A 15 5.46 -1.17 -9.00
N ALA A 16 4.17 -0.89 -8.71
CA ALA A 16 3.29 -0.19 -9.64
C ALA A 16 3.74 1.26 -9.87
N THR A 17 4.11 1.99 -8.81
CA THR A 17 4.53 3.39 -8.92
C THR A 17 5.92 3.55 -9.52
N ALA A 18 6.84 2.60 -9.30
CA ALA A 18 8.15 2.58 -9.97
C ALA A 18 7.99 2.54 -11.50
N VAL A 19 7.12 1.65 -12.00
CA VAL A 19 6.78 1.60 -13.43
C VAL A 19 6.05 2.86 -13.88
N ALA A 20 5.08 3.33 -13.10
CA ALA A 20 4.29 4.53 -13.39
C ALA A 20 5.16 5.79 -13.53
N ARG A 21 6.11 5.99 -12.62
CA ARG A 21 7.08 7.10 -12.66
C ARG A 21 8.00 7.00 -13.87
N ARG A 22 8.50 5.80 -14.20
CA ARG A 22 9.34 5.57 -15.38
C ARG A 22 8.61 5.88 -16.68
N LEU A 23 7.31 5.59 -16.75
CA LEU A 23 6.44 5.86 -17.90
C LEU A 23 5.85 7.28 -17.90
N ARG A 24 6.23 8.11 -16.91
CA ARG A 24 5.72 9.47 -16.75
C ARG A 24 4.19 9.54 -16.76
N LEU A 25 3.54 8.64 -16.00
CA LEU A 25 2.10 8.69 -15.84
C LEU A 25 1.65 10.00 -15.17
N PRO A 26 0.44 10.48 -15.44
CA PRO A 26 -0.13 11.63 -14.76
C PRO A 26 -0.02 11.48 -13.24
N HIS A 27 0.42 12.53 -12.54
CA HIS A 27 0.62 12.53 -11.08
C HIS A 27 -0.61 12.03 -10.32
N ARG A 28 -1.80 12.33 -10.83
CA ARG A 28 -3.07 11.86 -10.29
C ARG A 28 -3.18 10.34 -10.22
N LEU A 29 -2.73 9.63 -11.27
CA LEU A 29 -2.76 8.15 -11.26
C LEU A 29 -1.77 7.58 -10.25
N VAL A 30 -0.59 8.17 -10.15
CA VAL A 30 0.41 7.79 -9.14
C VAL A 30 -0.17 7.95 -7.74
N THR A 31 -0.79 9.10 -7.44
CA THR A 31 -1.44 9.35 -6.14
C THR A 31 -2.58 8.36 -5.84
N ILE A 32 -3.37 7.97 -6.84
CA ILE A 32 -4.42 6.96 -6.66
C ILE A 32 -3.81 5.61 -6.30
N LEU A 33 -2.75 5.18 -7.00
CA LEU A 33 -2.08 3.90 -6.75
C LEU A 33 -1.42 3.88 -5.35
N GLU A 34 -0.74 4.96 -4.97
CA GLU A 34 -0.11 5.11 -3.65
C GLU A 34 -1.17 5.11 -2.53
N GLY A 35 -2.24 5.88 -2.69
CA GLY A 35 -3.33 5.94 -1.71
C GLY A 35 -4.07 4.61 -1.57
N GLU A 36 -4.38 3.95 -2.69
CA GLU A 36 -5.02 2.63 -2.68
C GLU A 36 -4.14 1.61 -1.93
N GLY A 37 -2.82 1.58 -2.24
CA GLY A 37 -1.89 0.65 -1.60
C GLY A 37 -1.84 0.82 -0.10
N MET A 38 -1.67 2.03 0.41
CA MET A 38 -1.58 2.29 1.86
C MET A 38 -2.80 1.78 2.63
N PHE A 39 -4.02 2.03 2.12
CA PHE A 39 -5.24 1.57 2.79
C PHE A 39 -5.45 0.07 2.66
N ASN A 40 -5.13 -0.50 1.51
CA ASN A 40 -5.24 -1.94 1.29
C ASN A 40 -4.25 -2.72 2.15
N ASP A 41 -3.01 -2.27 2.28
CA ASP A 41 -1.99 -2.89 3.12
C ASP A 41 -2.41 -2.91 4.58
N ALA A 42 -2.85 -1.77 5.13
CA ALA A 42 -3.32 -1.69 6.51
C ALA A 42 -4.53 -2.60 6.75
N THR A 43 -5.50 -2.61 5.84
CA THR A 43 -6.70 -3.45 5.94
C THR A 43 -6.35 -4.94 5.85
N ALA A 44 -5.48 -5.31 4.91
CA ALA A 44 -5.05 -6.69 4.73
C ALA A 44 -4.30 -7.24 5.95
N LEU A 45 -3.43 -6.43 6.56
CA LEU A 45 -2.69 -6.83 7.76
C LEU A 45 -3.60 -6.97 9.00
N VAL A 46 -4.63 -6.11 9.12
CA VAL A 46 -5.65 -6.29 10.17
C VAL A 46 -6.43 -7.58 9.93
N LEU A 47 -6.87 -7.85 8.70
CA LEU A 47 -7.57 -9.10 8.34
C LEU A 47 -6.67 -10.32 8.55
N TYR A 48 -5.40 -10.22 8.18
CA TYR A 48 -4.41 -11.28 8.41
C TYR A 48 -4.29 -11.60 9.91
N LYS A 49 -4.07 -10.59 10.76
CA LYS A 49 -3.98 -10.75 12.22
C LYS A 49 -5.22 -11.44 12.78
N VAL A 50 -6.40 -10.96 12.43
CA VAL A 50 -7.68 -11.48 12.93
C VAL A 50 -7.95 -12.91 12.43
N THR A 51 -7.72 -13.19 11.14
CA THR A 51 -7.91 -14.52 10.57
C THR A 51 -6.90 -15.52 11.09
N LEU A 52 -5.66 -15.08 11.36
CA LEU A 52 -4.61 -15.92 11.93
C LEU A 52 -4.95 -16.30 13.37
N ILE A 53 -5.33 -15.34 14.23
CA ILE A 53 -5.77 -15.61 15.60
C ILE A 53 -6.92 -16.62 15.58
N ALA A 54 -7.86 -16.45 14.68
CA ALA A 54 -9.01 -17.32 14.54
C ALA A 54 -8.64 -18.76 14.16
N VAL A 55 -7.64 -18.96 13.29
CA VAL A 55 -7.15 -20.29 12.88
C VAL A 55 -6.32 -20.92 14.00
N VAL A 56 -5.46 -20.13 14.66
CA VAL A 56 -4.56 -20.62 15.72
C VAL A 56 -5.36 -21.04 16.97
N SER A 57 -6.37 -20.26 17.37
CA SER A 57 -7.18 -20.53 18.57
C SER A 57 -8.28 -21.59 18.35
N GLY A 58 -8.60 -21.95 17.11
CA GLY A 58 -9.64 -22.95 16.78
C GLY A 58 -11.08 -22.56 17.11
N HIS A 59 -11.32 -21.36 17.66
CA HIS A 59 -12.63 -20.88 18.10
C HIS A 59 -13.05 -19.62 17.36
N LEU A 60 -13.84 -19.76 16.31
CA LEU A 60 -14.44 -18.68 15.56
C LEU A 60 -15.91 -18.51 15.92
N THR A 61 -16.19 -17.53 16.79
CA THR A 61 -17.53 -16.97 16.85
C THR A 61 -17.52 -15.65 16.08
N VAL A 62 -18.35 -15.51 15.06
CA VAL A 62 -18.42 -14.31 14.19
C VAL A 62 -18.51 -13.01 15.01
N ALA A 63 -19.29 -13.02 16.09
CA ALA A 63 -19.42 -11.87 16.98
C ALA A 63 -18.11 -11.50 17.70
N ARG A 64 -17.37 -12.50 18.21
CA ARG A 64 -16.07 -12.27 18.89
C ARG A 64 -15.02 -11.78 17.91
N THR A 65 -14.96 -12.39 16.73
CA THR A 65 -14.03 -11.97 15.66
C THR A 65 -14.32 -10.56 15.19
N GLY A 66 -15.59 -10.20 15.01
CA GLY A 66 -15.99 -8.84 14.65
C GLY A 66 -15.63 -7.82 15.72
N LEU A 67 -15.86 -8.14 17.01
CA LEU A 67 -15.48 -7.28 18.12
C LEU A 67 -13.95 -7.08 18.19
N LEU A 68 -13.17 -8.15 18.06
CA LEU A 68 -11.71 -8.07 18.04
C LEU A 68 -11.21 -7.21 16.89
N LEU A 69 -11.79 -7.35 15.70
CA LEU A 69 -11.45 -6.52 14.54
C LEU A 69 -11.71 -5.04 14.84
N VAL A 70 -12.87 -4.69 15.37
CA VAL A 70 -13.22 -3.30 15.72
C VAL A 70 -12.27 -2.76 16.79
N LEU A 71 -12.01 -3.52 17.84
CA LEU A 71 -11.08 -3.10 18.90
C LEU A 71 -9.66 -2.89 18.37
N THR A 72 -9.15 -3.83 17.57
CA THR A 72 -7.81 -3.73 16.94
C THR A 72 -7.68 -2.46 16.09
N VAL A 73 -8.72 -2.12 15.32
CA VAL A 73 -8.76 -0.90 14.50
C VAL A 73 -8.82 0.35 15.38
N VAL A 74 -9.75 0.40 16.34
CA VAL A 74 -9.94 1.57 17.20
C VAL A 74 -8.70 1.87 18.03
N VAL A 75 -8.12 0.85 18.66
CA VAL A 75 -6.89 1.02 19.46
C VAL A 75 -5.73 1.46 18.57
N GLY A 76 -5.55 0.87 17.38
CA GLY A 76 -4.53 1.28 16.42
C GLY A 76 -4.67 2.76 16.03
N VAL A 77 -5.86 3.18 15.64
CA VAL A 77 -6.14 4.58 15.28
C VAL A 77 -5.87 5.54 16.45
N LEU A 78 -6.32 5.20 17.65
CA LEU A 78 -6.13 6.04 18.84
C LEU A 78 -4.65 6.18 19.21
N VAL A 79 -3.90 5.09 19.21
CA VAL A 79 -2.45 5.13 19.50
C VAL A 79 -1.72 5.95 18.46
N GLY A 80 -1.99 5.74 17.17
CA GLY A 80 -1.38 6.52 16.08
C GLY A 80 -1.68 8.02 16.21
N TYR A 81 -2.94 8.37 16.51
CA TYR A 81 -3.36 9.74 16.72
C TYR A 81 -2.65 10.39 17.93
N LEU A 82 -2.66 9.72 19.08
CA LEU A 82 -2.06 10.26 20.31
C LEU A 82 -0.55 10.48 20.16
N LEU A 83 0.15 9.51 19.53
CA LEU A 83 1.59 9.66 19.29
C LEU A 83 1.89 10.72 18.23
N ALA A 84 1.04 10.92 17.23
CA ALA A 84 1.19 12.04 16.31
C ALA A 84 1.08 13.39 17.02
N GLN A 85 0.11 13.56 17.93
CA GLN A 85 -0.02 14.79 18.72
C GLN A 85 1.17 14.98 19.68
N GLY A 86 1.63 13.90 20.31
CA GLY A 86 2.82 13.93 21.15
C GLY A 86 4.07 14.36 20.35
N THR A 87 4.24 13.78 19.15
CA THR A 87 5.36 14.12 18.26
C THR A 87 5.26 15.58 17.81
N ARG A 88 4.07 16.08 17.47
CA ARG A 88 3.83 17.48 17.14
C ARG A 88 4.29 18.39 18.29
N LEU A 89 3.90 18.05 19.51
CA LEU A 89 4.29 18.85 20.70
C LEU A 89 5.80 18.89 20.90
N VAL A 90 6.46 17.75 20.71
CA VAL A 90 7.92 17.65 20.85
C VAL A 90 8.64 18.42 19.74
N LEU A 91 8.19 18.32 18.47
CA LEU A 91 8.77 19.03 17.33
C LEU A 91 8.74 20.55 17.50
N ARG A 92 7.73 21.12 18.16
CA ARG A 92 7.66 22.56 18.45
C ARG A 92 8.81 23.08 19.31
N TRP A 93 9.43 22.20 20.09
CA TRP A 93 10.52 22.56 21.01
C TRP A 93 11.90 22.24 20.44
N ILE A 94 11.96 21.57 19.33
CA ILE A 94 13.19 21.16 18.65
C ILE A 94 13.36 22.03 17.41
N ALA A 95 14.57 22.63 17.27
CA ALA A 95 14.94 23.41 16.09
C ALA A 95 16.19 22.84 15.38
N ASP A 96 16.66 21.67 15.81
CA ASP A 96 17.81 21.00 15.23
C ASP A 96 17.38 19.98 14.17
N PRO A 97 17.79 20.12 12.89
CA PRO A 97 17.37 19.25 11.79
C PRO A 97 17.65 17.77 11.98
N TYR A 98 18.76 17.43 12.65
CA TYR A 98 19.14 16.03 12.89
C TYR A 98 18.22 15.39 13.94
N THR A 99 17.91 16.13 15.00
CA THR A 99 17.00 15.68 16.05
C THR A 99 15.57 15.53 15.53
N GLU A 100 15.08 16.51 14.72
CA GLU A 100 13.77 16.44 14.05
C GLU A 100 13.68 15.16 13.21
N THR A 101 14.68 14.92 12.35
CA THR A 101 14.70 13.74 11.45
C THR A 101 14.78 12.44 12.26
N THR A 102 15.66 12.38 13.27
CA THR A 102 15.78 11.20 14.13
C THR A 102 14.48 10.88 14.84
N LEU A 103 13.77 11.87 15.35
CA LEU A 103 12.46 11.70 15.96
C LEU A 103 11.46 11.10 14.97
N THR A 104 11.37 11.64 13.75
CA THR A 104 10.45 11.12 12.73
C THR A 104 10.76 9.69 12.32
N VAL A 105 12.01 9.25 12.39
CA VAL A 105 12.42 7.86 12.10
C VAL A 105 12.10 6.93 13.27
N LEU A 106 12.28 7.37 14.53
CA LEU A 106 12.09 6.50 15.70
C LEU A 106 10.64 6.34 16.13
N VAL A 107 9.84 7.41 16.01
CA VAL A 107 8.44 7.40 16.47
C VAL A 107 7.57 6.34 15.80
N PRO A 108 7.68 6.01 14.52
CA PRO A 108 6.93 4.91 13.91
C PRO A 108 7.17 3.55 14.58
N PHE A 109 8.42 3.24 14.96
CA PHE A 109 8.75 1.99 15.67
C PHE A 109 8.12 1.96 17.06
N LEU A 110 8.22 3.06 17.80
CA LEU A 110 7.56 3.20 19.09
C LEU A 110 6.05 3.04 18.97
N THR A 111 5.45 3.67 17.96
CA THR A 111 4.02 3.61 17.69
C THR A 111 3.57 2.19 17.38
N TYR A 112 4.33 1.48 16.55
CA TYR A 112 4.05 0.08 16.24
C TYR A 112 4.08 -0.80 17.49
N VAL A 113 5.18 -0.74 18.26
CA VAL A 113 5.33 -1.56 19.46
C VAL A 113 4.27 -1.26 20.50
N LEU A 114 3.94 0.02 20.71
CA LEU A 114 2.92 0.42 21.69
C LEU A 114 1.53 -0.06 21.28
N ALA A 115 1.16 0.10 20.02
CA ALA A 115 -0.13 -0.36 19.51
C ALA A 115 -0.27 -1.89 19.63
N GLU A 116 0.77 -2.66 19.25
CA GLU A 116 0.77 -4.12 19.40
C GLU A 116 0.67 -4.57 20.86
N ARG A 117 1.34 -3.87 21.78
CA ARG A 117 1.24 -4.13 23.22
C ARG A 117 -0.16 -3.89 23.80
N LEU A 118 -0.91 -2.99 23.19
CA LEU A 118 -2.30 -2.66 23.55
C LEU A 118 -3.33 -3.48 22.72
N GLU A 119 -2.89 -4.57 22.09
CA GLU A 119 -3.73 -5.44 21.23
C GLU A 119 -4.36 -4.73 20.02
N GLY A 120 -3.86 -3.53 19.70
CA GLY A 120 -4.24 -2.78 18.50
C GLY A 120 -3.48 -3.25 17.26
N SER A 121 -3.75 -2.61 16.11
CA SER A 121 -2.97 -2.79 14.89
C SER A 121 -1.82 -1.81 14.85
N GLY A 122 -0.58 -2.29 15.00
CA GLY A 122 0.64 -1.49 14.91
C GLY A 122 0.76 -0.81 13.53
N VAL A 123 0.42 -1.54 12.46
CA VAL A 123 0.48 -1.01 11.09
C VAL A 123 -0.52 0.14 10.89
N LEU A 124 -1.76 -0.04 11.37
CA LEU A 124 -2.76 1.02 11.26
C LEU A 124 -2.37 2.24 12.11
N ALA A 125 -1.78 2.02 13.28
CA ALA A 125 -1.28 3.10 14.13
C ALA A 125 -0.17 3.90 13.44
N VAL A 126 0.79 3.22 12.79
CA VAL A 126 1.86 3.87 12.03
C VAL A 126 1.31 4.57 10.78
N LEU A 127 0.31 4.01 10.11
CA LEU A 127 -0.35 4.68 8.99
C LEU A 127 -1.01 6.00 9.42
N VAL A 128 -1.77 5.99 10.51
CA VAL A 128 -2.41 7.20 11.07
C VAL A 128 -1.35 8.23 11.49
N LEU A 129 -0.30 7.78 12.18
CA LEU A 129 0.84 8.62 12.53
C LEU A 129 1.44 9.28 11.29
N GLY A 130 1.76 8.51 10.25
CA GLY A 130 2.40 9.01 9.02
C GLY A 130 1.53 10.01 8.25
N LEU A 131 0.22 9.75 8.14
CA LEU A 131 -0.73 10.68 7.53
C LEU A 131 -0.80 12.02 8.29
N MET A 132 -0.74 11.98 9.62
CA MET A 132 -0.74 13.18 10.44
C MET A 132 0.61 13.90 10.40
N LEU A 133 1.72 13.17 10.47
CA LEU A 133 3.07 13.76 10.39
C LEU A 133 3.34 14.44 9.06
N ARG A 134 2.73 14.02 7.98
CA ARG A 134 2.80 14.71 6.69
C ARG A 134 2.35 16.17 6.79
N ASN A 135 1.26 16.43 7.50
CA ASN A 135 0.75 17.79 7.69
C ASN A 135 1.56 18.55 8.75
N ILE A 136 1.88 17.87 9.86
CA ILE A 136 2.67 18.42 10.96
C ILE A 136 4.08 18.82 10.49
N GLY A 137 4.71 17.99 9.64
CA GLY A 137 6.04 18.25 9.12
C GLY A 137 6.14 19.56 8.34
N HIS A 138 5.11 19.97 7.60
CA HIS A 138 5.10 21.25 6.92
C HIS A 138 4.95 22.46 7.86
N GLU A 139 4.32 22.27 9.02
CA GLU A 139 4.01 23.36 9.95
C GLU A 139 5.07 23.51 11.05
N GLU A 140 5.63 22.42 11.51
CA GLU A 140 6.41 22.37 12.76
C GLU A 140 7.89 22.01 12.57
N THR A 141 8.34 21.60 11.37
CA THR A 141 9.77 21.31 11.12
C THR A 141 10.49 22.46 10.44
N THR A 142 11.80 22.55 10.67
CA THR A 142 12.66 23.50 9.94
C THR A 142 12.76 23.10 8.47
N SER A 143 13.02 24.07 7.57
CA SER A 143 13.21 23.76 6.14
C SER A 143 14.38 22.79 5.91
N GLN A 144 15.43 22.88 6.74
CA GLN A 144 16.56 21.94 6.67
C GLN A 144 16.18 20.56 7.19
N GLY A 145 15.44 20.46 8.29
CA GLY A 145 14.92 19.21 8.83
C GLY A 145 13.98 18.50 7.86
N TRP A 146 13.13 19.25 7.18
CA TRP A 146 12.24 18.70 6.14
C TRP A 146 13.02 18.10 4.96
N LEU A 147 14.04 18.80 4.44
CA LEU A 147 14.89 18.32 3.35
C LEU A 147 15.70 17.09 3.76
N LEU A 148 16.31 17.13 4.95
CA LEU A 148 17.09 16.02 5.49
C LEU A 148 16.19 14.80 5.73
N GLY A 149 15.06 14.98 6.38
CA GLY A 149 14.08 13.94 6.65
C GLY A 149 13.59 13.27 5.37
N ARG A 150 13.27 14.05 4.34
CA ARG A 150 12.89 13.53 3.04
C ARG A 150 13.97 12.64 2.43
N SER A 151 15.23 13.09 2.44
CA SER A 151 16.36 12.32 1.88
C SER A 151 16.59 11.02 2.65
N VAL A 152 16.48 11.06 3.99
CA VAL A 152 16.61 9.87 4.85
C VAL A 152 15.48 8.86 4.56
N TRP A 153 14.24 9.32 4.41
CA TRP A 153 13.11 8.46 4.11
C TRP A 153 13.16 7.87 2.68
N GLU A 154 13.59 8.66 1.68
CA GLU A 154 13.79 8.15 0.32
C GLU A 154 14.87 7.06 0.28
N TYR A 155 15.96 7.23 1.05
CA TYR A 155 17.01 6.22 1.17
C TYR A 155 16.56 4.98 1.94
N ALA A 156 15.83 5.16 3.04
CA ALA A 156 15.27 4.05 3.83
C ALA A 156 14.28 3.22 3.00
N ASP A 157 13.41 3.86 2.23
CA ASP A 157 12.47 3.19 1.32
C ASP A 157 13.21 2.34 0.27
N PHE A 158 14.27 2.89 -0.34
CA PHE A 158 15.11 2.15 -1.26
C PHE A 158 15.77 0.92 -0.62
N LEU A 159 16.34 1.05 0.59
CA LEU A 159 16.98 -0.05 1.30
C LEU A 159 15.97 -1.14 1.69
N ILE A 160 14.84 -0.74 2.29
CA ILE A 160 13.80 -1.67 2.74
C ILE A 160 13.24 -2.45 1.54
N THR A 161 12.93 -1.75 0.46
CA THR A 161 12.40 -2.36 -0.75
C THR A 161 13.42 -3.32 -1.38
N SER A 162 14.70 -2.90 -1.47
CA SER A 162 15.77 -3.74 -2.02
C SER A 162 15.98 -5.01 -1.19
N LEU A 163 15.99 -4.88 0.13
CA LEU A 163 16.12 -6.01 1.05
C LEU A 163 14.93 -6.97 0.92
N ALA A 164 13.72 -6.45 0.84
CA ALA A 164 12.53 -7.27 0.70
C ALA A 164 12.51 -8.06 -0.61
N PHE A 165 12.93 -7.47 -1.73
CA PHE A 165 13.08 -8.20 -3.00
C PHE A 165 14.23 -9.20 -2.98
N ALA A 166 15.32 -8.93 -2.25
CA ALA A 166 16.39 -9.90 -2.04
C ALA A 166 15.90 -11.12 -1.26
N VAL A 167 15.17 -10.91 -0.16
CA VAL A 167 14.53 -11.98 0.62
C VAL A 167 13.54 -12.77 -0.25
N LEU A 168 12.72 -12.08 -1.03
CA LEU A 168 11.81 -12.76 -1.98
C LEU A 168 12.58 -13.67 -2.95
N GLY A 169 13.70 -13.22 -3.50
CA GLY A 169 14.53 -14.03 -4.40
C GLY A 169 15.08 -15.29 -3.73
N ILE A 170 15.53 -15.17 -2.48
CA ILE A 170 16.01 -16.31 -1.67
C ILE A 170 14.86 -17.31 -1.44
N GLU A 171 13.70 -16.84 -0.99
CA GLU A 171 12.54 -17.69 -0.70
C GLU A 171 12.01 -18.40 -1.94
N VAL A 172 11.93 -17.71 -3.06
CA VAL A 172 11.54 -18.32 -4.35
C VAL A 172 12.51 -19.43 -4.73
N THR A 173 13.83 -19.19 -4.55
CA THR A 173 14.85 -20.20 -4.84
C THR A 173 14.70 -21.41 -3.91
N MET A 174 14.51 -21.20 -2.61
CA MET A 174 14.29 -22.28 -1.65
C MET A 174 13.05 -23.11 -1.98
N VAL A 175 11.95 -22.47 -2.38
CA VAL A 175 10.74 -23.17 -2.80
C VAL A 175 10.96 -24.00 -4.06
N ILE A 176 11.62 -23.45 -5.08
CA ILE A 176 11.87 -24.16 -6.35
C ILE A 176 12.80 -25.36 -6.15
N THR A 177 13.82 -25.24 -5.29
CA THR A 177 14.81 -26.29 -5.06
C THR A 177 14.41 -27.31 -4.01
N GLY A 178 13.60 -26.91 -3.02
CA GLY A 178 13.29 -27.73 -1.85
C GLY A 178 11.88 -28.34 -1.82
N THR A 179 10.99 -27.91 -2.72
CA THR A 179 9.58 -28.35 -2.68
C THR A 179 9.21 -29.10 -3.95
N HIS A 180 8.63 -30.29 -3.78
CA HIS A 180 7.97 -30.99 -4.89
C HIS A 180 6.65 -30.28 -5.22
N LEU A 181 6.67 -29.39 -6.22
CA LEU A 181 5.48 -28.71 -6.70
C LEU A 181 4.53 -29.74 -7.32
N THR A 182 3.43 -30.04 -6.66
CA THR A 182 2.41 -30.91 -7.21
C THR A 182 1.56 -30.14 -8.24
N ALA A 183 1.00 -30.87 -9.20
CA ALA A 183 0.08 -30.26 -10.18
C ALA A 183 -1.14 -29.59 -9.50
N GLU A 184 -1.52 -30.07 -8.34
CA GLU A 184 -2.61 -29.51 -7.53
C GLU A 184 -2.23 -28.15 -6.94
N THR A 185 -1.03 -28.04 -6.36
CA THR A 185 -0.52 -26.75 -5.82
C THR A 185 -0.39 -25.70 -6.93
N VAL A 186 0.13 -26.08 -8.11
CA VAL A 186 0.24 -25.17 -9.25
C VAL A 186 -1.15 -24.74 -9.74
N ARG A 187 -2.10 -25.65 -9.86
CA ARG A 187 -3.49 -25.33 -10.25
C ARG A 187 -4.15 -24.39 -9.24
N LEU A 188 -3.96 -24.60 -7.94
CA LEU A 188 -4.43 -23.71 -6.89
C LEU A 188 -3.82 -22.32 -7.06
N ALA A 189 -2.50 -22.20 -7.19
CA ALA A 189 -1.80 -20.95 -7.34
C ALA A 189 -2.25 -20.17 -8.58
N VAL A 190 -2.38 -20.83 -9.72
CA VAL A 190 -2.90 -20.23 -10.97
C VAL A 190 -4.35 -19.74 -10.78
N SER A 191 -5.20 -20.54 -10.13
CA SER A 191 -6.59 -20.15 -9.89
C SER A 191 -6.68 -18.92 -8.96
N VAL A 192 -5.81 -18.82 -7.95
CA VAL A 192 -5.71 -17.65 -7.05
C VAL A 192 -5.26 -16.42 -7.82
N VAL A 193 -4.22 -16.53 -8.67
CA VAL A 193 -3.77 -15.40 -9.52
C VAL A 193 -4.88 -14.89 -10.42
N LEU A 194 -5.58 -15.81 -11.11
CA LEU A 194 -6.69 -15.45 -11.98
C LEU A 194 -7.84 -14.77 -11.20
N ALA A 195 -8.20 -15.34 -10.04
CA ALA A 195 -9.25 -14.76 -9.19
C ALA A 195 -8.89 -13.35 -8.74
N ILE A 196 -7.64 -13.10 -8.31
CA ILE A 196 -7.17 -11.79 -7.87
C ILE A 196 -7.23 -10.77 -9.02
N VAL A 197 -6.73 -11.14 -10.20
CA VAL A 197 -6.71 -10.24 -11.38
C VAL A 197 -8.14 -9.91 -11.82
N LEU A 198 -9.01 -10.90 -11.89
CA LEU A 198 -10.42 -10.71 -12.29
C LEU A 198 -11.19 -9.89 -11.26
N PHE A 199 -11.04 -10.19 -9.96
CA PHE A 199 -11.70 -9.45 -8.89
C PHE A 199 -11.24 -8.00 -8.85
N ARG A 200 -9.93 -7.75 -8.97
CA ARG A 200 -9.39 -6.39 -9.05
C ARG A 200 -9.94 -5.65 -10.27
N GLY A 201 -9.94 -6.29 -11.44
CA GLY A 201 -10.52 -5.71 -12.65
C GLY A 201 -11.97 -5.31 -12.44
N ALA A 202 -12.79 -6.23 -11.94
CA ALA A 202 -14.18 -5.98 -11.65
C ALA A 202 -14.39 -4.85 -10.63
N TRP A 203 -13.61 -4.82 -9.56
CA TRP A 203 -13.67 -3.79 -8.52
C TRP A 203 -13.32 -2.40 -9.05
N VAL A 204 -12.17 -2.26 -9.74
CA VAL A 204 -11.72 -0.97 -10.28
C VAL A 204 -12.67 -0.45 -11.36
N VAL A 205 -13.15 -1.31 -12.25
CA VAL A 205 -14.13 -0.92 -13.26
C VAL A 205 -15.46 -0.49 -12.64
N SER A 206 -15.96 -1.24 -11.66
CA SER A 206 -17.22 -0.92 -10.98
C SER A 206 -17.13 0.39 -10.20
N SER A 207 -16.03 0.60 -9.46
CA SER A 207 -15.80 1.83 -8.70
C SER A 207 -15.65 3.04 -9.61
N ALA A 208 -14.92 2.91 -10.73
CA ALA A 208 -14.79 3.95 -11.73
C ALA A 208 -16.13 4.26 -12.42
N TRP A 209 -16.95 3.24 -12.72
CA TRP A 209 -18.28 3.43 -13.27
C TRP A 209 -19.19 4.19 -12.29
N LEU A 210 -19.18 3.80 -11.00
CA LEU A 210 -19.96 4.48 -9.97
C LEU A 210 -19.52 5.93 -9.77
N ALA A 211 -18.19 6.18 -9.77
CA ALA A 211 -17.64 7.54 -9.67
C ALA A 211 -18.07 8.42 -10.85
N ARG A 212 -18.05 7.87 -12.07
CA ARG A 212 -18.53 8.57 -13.28
C ARG A 212 -20.04 8.85 -13.22
N ALA A 213 -20.82 7.89 -12.75
CA ALA A 213 -22.28 8.07 -12.61
C ALA A 213 -22.62 9.18 -11.60
N ARG A 214 -21.90 9.24 -10.47
CA ARG A 214 -22.03 10.31 -9.48
C ARG A 214 -21.60 11.68 -10.05
N ALA A 215 -20.45 11.74 -10.73
CA ALA A 215 -19.95 12.98 -11.33
C ALA A 215 -20.92 13.56 -12.38
N ARG A 216 -21.52 12.71 -13.20
CA ARG A 216 -22.56 13.13 -14.16
C ARG A 216 -23.80 13.72 -13.48
N ARG A 217 -24.23 13.13 -12.34
CA ARG A 217 -25.38 13.66 -11.57
C ARG A 217 -25.10 14.98 -10.88
N GLN A 218 -23.84 15.22 -10.49
CA GLN A 218 -23.41 16.43 -9.77
C GLN A 218 -22.88 17.53 -10.69
N GLY A 219 -22.84 17.30 -12.01
CA GLY A 219 -22.26 18.25 -12.97
C GLY A 219 -20.76 18.49 -12.79
N SER A 220 -20.06 17.59 -12.08
CA SER A 220 -18.64 17.70 -11.78
C SER A 220 -17.78 17.01 -12.86
N LEU A 221 -16.48 17.39 -12.89
CA LEU A 221 -15.54 16.79 -13.84
C LEU A 221 -15.42 15.28 -13.63
N ILE A 222 -15.39 14.51 -14.73
CA ILE A 222 -15.24 13.06 -14.70
C ILE A 222 -13.83 12.73 -14.16
N PRO A 223 -13.75 12.01 -13.03
CA PRO A 223 -12.48 11.86 -12.31
C PRO A 223 -11.40 11.11 -13.09
N VAL A 224 -11.72 9.99 -13.76
CA VAL A 224 -10.74 9.10 -14.42
C VAL A 224 -11.33 8.55 -15.72
N GLY A 225 -10.56 8.60 -16.81
CA GLY A 225 -10.94 8.05 -18.10
C GLY A 225 -10.94 6.51 -18.12
N TRP A 226 -11.53 5.88 -19.16
CA TRP A 226 -11.55 4.44 -19.28
C TRP A 226 -10.14 3.84 -19.49
N ARG A 227 -9.27 4.56 -20.22
CA ARG A 227 -7.86 4.18 -20.46
C ARG A 227 -7.06 4.14 -19.16
N GLU A 228 -7.21 5.17 -18.36
CA GLU A 228 -6.61 5.26 -17.02
C GLU A 228 -7.15 4.18 -16.09
N THR A 229 -8.47 3.91 -16.12
CA THR A 229 -9.11 2.83 -15.39
C THR A 229 -8.50 1.46 -15.76
N ALA A 230 -8.23 1.20 -17.02
CA ALA A 230 -7.59 -0.03 -17.47
C ALA A 230 -6.15 -0.16 -16.94
N VAL A 231 -5.37 0.92 -16.94
CA VAL A 231 -4.00 0.94 -16.37
C VAL A 231 -4.04 0.66 -14.87
N VAL A 232 -4.90 1.35 -14.09
CA VAL A 232 -5.06 1.12 -12.65
C VAL A 232 -5.53 -0.30 -12.35
N SER A 233 -6.44 -0.84 -13.16
CA SER A 233 -6.93 -2.21 -13.04
C SER A 233 -5.81 -3.25 -13.20
N TRP A 234 -4.92 -3.02 -14.16
CA TRP A 234 -3.81 -3.92 -14.47
C TRP A 234 -2.63 -3.77 -13.52
N SER A 235 -2.42 -2.61 -12.89
CA SER A 235 -1.31 -2.33 -11.96
C SER A 235 -1.48 -2.96 -10.57
N GLY A 236 -2.11 -4.12 -10.48
CA GLY A 236 -2.39 -4.83 -9.22
C GLY A 236 -1.33 -5.86 -8.82
N MET A 237 -0.06 -5.56 -9.03
CA MET A 237 1.06 -6.43 -8.65
C MET A 237 1.07 -6.69 -7.14
N ARG A 238 1.55 -7.86 -6.72
CA ARG A 238 1.79 -8.23 -5.32
C ARG A 238 3.27 -8.08 -4.99
N GLY A 239 3.60 -7.76 -3.73
CA GLY A 239 4.98 -7.48 -3.38
C GLY A 239 5.30 -7.74 -1.91
N VAL A 240 5.99 -6.78 -1.29
CA VAL A 240 6.67 -6.90 0.00
C VAL A 240 5.74 -7.33 1.13
N VAL A 241 4.54 -6.76 1.23
CA VAL A 241 3.58 -7.09 2.30
C VAL A 241 3.10 -8.54 2.18
N THR A 242 2.87 -9.01 0.96
CA THR A 242 2.49 -10.41 0.71
C THR A 242 3.62 -11.37 1.09
N VAL A 243 4.89 -11.03 0.80
CA VAL A 243 6.06 -11.82 1.26
C VAL A 243 6.10 -11.87 2.77
N ALA A 244 6.08 -10.70 3.41
CA ALA A 244 6.20 -10.58 4.85
C ALA A 244 5.10 -11.37 5.58
N THR A 245 3.85 -11.28 5.14
CA THR A 245 2.73 -12.01 5.75
C THR A 245 2.79 -13.51 5.50
N ALA A 246 3.25 -13.95 4.32
CA ALA A 246 3.42 -15.37 4.03
C ALA A 246 4.51 -16.01 4.89
N LEU A 247 5.63 -15.30 5.10
CA LEU A 247 6.73 -15.77 5.94
C LEU A 247 6.44 -15.68 7.45
N ALA A 248 5.59 -14.72 7.85
CA ALA A 248 5.16 -14.57 9.24
C ALA A 248 4.12 -15.62 9.69
N LEU A 249 3.72 -16.56 8.82
CA LEU A 249 2.84 -17.66 9.22
C LEU A 249 3.53 -18.52 10.29
N PRO A 250 2.90 -18.73 11.47
CA PRO A 250 3.46 -19.57 12.51
C PRO A 250 3.65 -21.02 12.03
N HIS A 251 4.58 -21.72 12.63
CA HIS A 251 4.79 -23.14 12.35
C HIS A 251 3.75 -24.00 13.04
N THR A 252 3.33 -23.60 14.24
CA THR A 252 2.41 -24.36 15.09
C THR A 252 1.19 -23.54 15.49
N ILE A 253 0.10 -24.23 15.77
CA ILE A 253 -1.12 -23.68 16.37
C ILE A 253 -1.13 -23.87 17.90
N ASP A 254 -2.09 -23.24 18.57
CA ASP A 254 -2.30 -23.46 20.01
C ASP A 254 -2.57 -24.95 20.26
N GLY A 255 -1.75 -25.56 21.14
CA GLY A 255 -1.75 -27.02 21.35
C GLY A 255 -0.55 -27.77 20.73
N GLY A 256 0.35 -27.06 20.02
CA GLY A 256 1.63 -27.60 19.54
C GLY A 256 1.56 -28.40 18.24
N ALA A 257 0.39 -28.52 17.61
CA ALA A 257 0.26 -29.14 16.29
C ALA A 257 0.74 -28.20 15.20
N ASP A 258 1.26 -28.75 14.10
CA ASP A 258 1.69 -27.95 12.94
C ASP A 258 0.50 -27.19 12.32
N LEU A 259 0.75 -25.96 11.82
CA LEU A 259 -0.25 -25.21 11.09
C LEU A 259 -0.59 -25.96 9.79
N PRO A 260 -1.86 -26.40 9.62
CA PRO A 260 -2.24 -27.13 8.42
C PRO A 260 -2.10 -26.25 7.17
N TRP A 261 -1.62 -26.84 6.09
CA TRP A 261 -1.46 -26.19 4.78
C TRP A 261 -0.49 -25.00 4.76
N ARG A 262 0.39 -24.84 5.77
CA ARG A 262 1.33 -23.73 5.84
C ARG A 262 2.21 -23.64 4.58
N GLN A 263 2.73 -24.77 4.14
CA GLN A 263 3.61 -24.84 2.98
C GLN A 263 2.88 -24.44 1.70
N GLU A 264 1.66 -24.94 1.48
CA GLU A 264 0.84 -24.60 0.32
C GLU A 264 0.42 -23.12 0.32
N LEU A 265 0.13 -22.55 1.49
CA LEU A 265 -0.17 -21.14 1.63
C LEU A 265 1.04 -20.29 1.22
N THR A 266 2.23 -20.63 1.72
CA THR A 266 3.48 -19.89 1.41
C THR A 266 3.83 -20.02 -0.07
N VAL A 267 3.81 -21.24 -0.62
CA VAL A 267 4.08 -21.48 -2.06
C VAL A 267 3.10 -20.72 -2.95
N THR A 268 1.81 -20.77 -2.62
CA THR A 268 0.77 -20.07 -3.39
C THR A 268 0.97 -18.55 -3.33
N ALA A 269 1.32 -18.01 -2.17
CA ALA A 269 1.61 -16.57 -2.02
C ALA A 269 2.83 -16.17 -2.84
N LEU A 270 3.95 -16.89 -2.74
CA LEU A 270 5.18 -16.62 -3.50
C LEU A 270 4.94 -16.75 -5.01
N PHE A 271 4.24 -17.79 -5.45
CA PHE A 271 3.86 -17.94 -6.85
C PHE A 271 3.01 -16.75 -7.33
N THR A 272 2.06 -16.30 -6.51
CA THR A 272 1.21 -15.15 -6.83
C THR A 272 2.02 -13.87 -6.99
N ILE A 273 3.00 -13.63 -6.12
CA ILE A 273 3.91 -12.48 -6.21
C ILE A 273 4.68 -12.54 -7.52
N VAL A 274 5.39 -13.64 -7.77
CA VAL A 274 6.23 -13.79 -8.98
C VAL A 274 5.38 -13.67 -10.24
N ALA A 275 4.24 -14.35 -10.31
CA ALA A 275 3.36 -14.30 -11.47
C ALA A 275 2.84 -12.88 -11.74
N THR A 276 2.38 -12.16 -10.71
CA THR A 276 1.88 -10.80 -10.87
C THR A 276 2.99 -9.80 -11.17
N LEU A 277 4.15 -9.88 -10.51
CA LEU A 277 5.29 -9.00 -10.80
C LEU A 277 5.83 -9.21 -12.22
N VAL A 278 5.97 -10.46 -12.66
CA VAL A 278 6.49 -10.77 -14.00
C VAL A 278 5.45 -10.43 -15.07
N VAL A 279 4.24 -10.97 -14.96
CA VAL A 279 3.22 -10.80 -16.03
C VAL A 279 2.73 -9.36 -16.08
N GLN A 280 2.26 -8.81 -14.96
CA GLN A 280 1.72 -7.45 -14.93
C GLN A 280 2.83 -6.40 -15.05
N GLY A 281 3.99 -6.60 -14.39
CA GLY A 281 5.11 -5.67 -14.46
C GLY A 281 5.68 -5.52 -15.87
N LEU A 282 5.90 -6.63 -16.58
CA LEU A 282 6.43 -6.58 -17.96
C LEU A 282 5.39 -6.08 -18.98
N THR A 283 4.09 -6.33 -18.73
CA THR A 283 3.04 -5.94 -19.66
C THR A 283 2.42 -4.58 -19.37
N LEU A 284 2.67 -3.99 -18.19
CA LEU A 284 2.13 -2.68 -17.82
C LEU A 284 2.65 -1.57 -18.74
N ALA A 285 3.94 -1.56 -19.05
CA ALA A 285 4.54 -0.57 -19.94
C ALA A 285 3.95 -0.61 -21.35
N PRO A 286 3.94 -1.76 -22.07
CA PRO A 286 3.30 -1.82 -23.40
C PRO A 286 1.80 -1.54 -23.36
N LEU A 287 1.09 -1.93 -22.30
CA LEU A 287 -0.33 -1.60 -22.14
C LEU A 287 -0.53 -0.08 -22.05
N THR A 288 0.23 0.59 -21.21
CA THR A 288 0.18 2.04 -20.99
C THR A 288 0.47 2.82 -22.26
N MET A 289 1.51 2.41 -23.00
CA MET A 289 1.86 3.01 -24.29
C MET A 289 0.76 2.82 -25.35
N ARG A 290 0.18 1.62 -25.46
CA ARG A 290 -0.93 1.34 -26.40
C ARG A 290 -2.19 2.13 -26.06
N LEU A 291 -2.45 2.38 -24.80
CA LEU A 291 -3.61 3.17 -24.35
C LEU A 291 -3.36 4.68 -24.43
N GLY A 292 -2.13 5.11 -24.69
CA GLY A 292 -1.77 6.54 -24.72
C GLY A 292 -1.97 7.23 -23.37
N VAL A 293 -1.71 6.53 -22.25
CA VAL A 293 -1.86 7.04 -20.88
C VAL A 293 -0.48 7.38 -20.30
N GLY A 294 0.38 7.95 -21.04
CA GLY A 294 1.70 8.34 -20.59
C GLY A 294 2.39 9.15 -21.64
N GLY A 295 3.49 9.79 -21.27
CA GLY A 295 4.27 10.60 -22.18
C GLY A 295 4.27 12.08 -21.81
N GLU A 296 5.10 12.84 -22.51
CA GLU A 296 5.32 14.27 -22.23
C GLU A 296 4.07 15.14 -22.39
N ASP A 297 3.07 14.69 -23.18
CA ASP A 297 1.88 15.48 -23.49
C ASP A 297 0.91 15.62 -22.30
N GLY A 298 0.81 14.59 -21.43
CA GLY A 298 -0.09 14.65 -20.28
C GLY A 298 0.37 15.65 -19.21
N SER A 299 1.65 15.63 -18.85
CA SER A 299 2.21 16.54 -17.84
C SER A 299 2.45 17.96 -18.38
N ARG A 300 2.87 18.07 -19.65
CA ARG A 300 3.02 19.38 -20.31
C ARG A 300 1.69 20.08 -20.48
N GLY A 301 0.64 19.36 -20.88
CA GLY A 301 -0.70 19.92 -21.01
C GLY A 301 -1.27 20.43 -19.68
N GLU A 302 -1.01 19.73 -18.58
CA GLU A 302 -1.48 20.14 -17.24
C GLU A 302 -0.68 21.34 -16.71
N VAL A 303 0.65 21.30 -16.85
CA VAL A 303 1.54 22.43 -16.47
C VAL A 303 1.24 23.67 -17.32
N THR A 304 1.00 23.52 -18.63
CA THR A 304 0.65 24.63 -19.53
C THR A 304 -0.69 25.23 -19.14
N ARG A 305 -1.72 24.44 -18.87
CA ARG A 305 -3.03 24.93 -18.38
C ARG A 305 -2.93 25.61 -17.03
N LEU A 306 -2.10 25.13 -16.10
CA LEU A 306 -1.87 25.78 -14.82
C LEU A 306 -1.14 27.11 -14.99
N ARG A 307 -0.15 27.18 -15.88
CA ARG A 307 0.55 28.44 -16.22
C ARG A 307 -0.37 29.44 -16.88
N GLU A 308 -1.21 29.01 -17.82
CA GLU A 308 -2.22 29.88 -18.46
C GLU A 308 -3.23 30.44 -17.44
N ARG A 309 -3.72 29.59 -16.51
CA ARG A 309 -4.62 30.04 -15.44
C ARG A 309 -3.93 30.98 -14.46
N ALA A 310 -2.70 30.71 -14.08
CA ALA A 310 -1.92 31.57 -13.20
C ALA A 310 -1.62 32.93 -13.89
N ALA A 311 -1.28 32.92 -15.18
CA ALA A 311 -1.06 34.11 -15.96
C ALA A 311 -2.35 34.93 -16.15
N ALA A 312 -3.49 34.26 -16.39
CA ALA A 312 -4.79 34.96 -16.50
C ALA A 312 -5.19 35.60 -15.16
N ALA A 313 -5.05 34.88 -14.05
CA ALA A 313 -5.33 35.40 -12.72
C ALA A 313 -4.40 36.60 -12.34
N ALA A 314 -3.12 36.51 -12.72
CA ALA A 314 -2.17 37.58 -12.51
C ALA A 314 -2.53 38.86 -13.36
N LEU A 315 -2.99 38.65 -14.60
CA LEU A 315 -3.46 39.75 -15.47
C LEU A 315 -4.73 40.38 -14.93
N GLU A 316 -5.70 39.60 -14.45
CA GLU A 316 -6.91 40.12 -13.81
C GLU A 316 -6.57 40.93 -12.56
N PHE A 317 -5.61 40.51 -11.77
CA PHE A 317 -5.15 41.22 -10.57
C PHE A 317 -4.51 42.58 -10.92
N VAL A 318 -3.66 42.60 -11.95
CA VAL A 318 -3.00 43.85 -12.41
C VAL A 318 -3.94 44.80 -13.11
N GLN A 319 -5.01 44.31 -13.77
CA GLN A 319 -6.00 45.15 -14.46
C GLN A 319 -7.13 45.63 -13.53
N GLY A 320 -7.25 45.04 -12.34
CA GLY A 320 -8.23 45.44 -11.32
C GLY A 320 -7.74 46.49 -10.33
N GLU A 321 -6.46 46.96 -10.46
CA GLU A 321 -5.92 48.15 -9.84
C GLU A 321 -5.97 49.34 -10.84
#